data_7f6d02b0895abc3de58e0b55c530f4e0
#
_entry.id   7f6d02b0895abc3de58e0b55c530f4e0
#
_cell.length_a   1.000
_cell.length_b   1.000
_cell.length_c   1.000
_cell.angle_alpha   90.00
_cell.angle_beta   90.00
_cell.angle_gamma   90.00
#
_symmetry.space_group_name_H-M   'P 1'
#
loop_
_entity.id
_entity.type
_entity.pdbx_description
1 polymer ?
#
loop_
_entity_poly.entity_id
_entity_poly.type
_entity_poly.pdbx_seq_one_letter_code
_entity_poly.pdbx_strand_id
1 'polypeptide(L)'
;MKKLICCFVLSAVALLADVTGKWSGTFTHDEDGQSKTETAYASLKQSGNDITGTAGPSADQQFPIKKGSIAGSKITLEVQADEGVFQVILTVDGDRMLGEVHGQDGQGNKLLAKLDLKREK
;
A
#
# COMPACT_ATOMS: atom_id res chain seq x y z
N MET A 1 11.79 -33.35 -21.42
CA MET A 1 12.75 -32.30 -21.23
C MET A 1 12.20 -30.95 -21.48
N LYS A 2 11.70 -30.72 -22.66
CA LYS A 2 11.14 -29.43 -22.99
C LYS A 2 9.96 -29.08 -22.12
N LYS A 3 9.25 -30.09 -21.67
CA LYS A 3 8.11 -29.89 -20.81
C LYS A 3 8.47 -29.29 -19.46
N LEU A 4 9.64 -29.60 -18.97
CA LEU A 4 10.10 -29.05 -17.72
C LEU A 4 10.27 -27.54 -17.80
N ILE A 5 10.71 -27.08 -18.95
CA ILE A 5 10.89 -25.65 -19.14
C ILE A 5 9.56 -24.91 -19.04
N CYS A 6 8.52 -25.51 -19.59
CA CYS A 6 7.20 -24.90 -19.51
C CYS A 6 6.71 -24.78 -18.08
N CYS A 7 6.92 -25.83 -17.30
CA CYS A 7 6.53 -25.78 -15.90
C CYS A 7 7.27 -24.71 -15.15
N PHE A 8 8.53 -24.53 -15.45
CA PHE A 8 9.33 -23.51 -14.83
C PHE A 8 8.78 -22.12 -15.11
N VAL A 9 8.35 -21.88 -16.33
CA VAL A 9 7.78 -20.59 -16.70
C VAL A 9 6.50 -20.30 -15.89
N LEU A 10 5.68 -21.31 -15.72
CA LEU A 10 4.46 -21.16 -14.95
C LEU A 10 4.76 -20.81 -13.50
N SER A 11 5.80 -21.42 -12.96
CA SER A 11 6.19 -21.11 -11.59
C SER A 11 6.62 -19.66 -11.45
N ALA A 12 7.32 -19.14 -12.43
CA ALA A 12 7.75 -17.75 -12.38
C ALA A 12 6.55 -16.80 -12.37
N VAL A 13 5.52 -17.12 -13.14
CA VAL A 13 4.30 -16.31 -13.15
C VAL A 13 3.62 -16.36 -11.79
N ALA A 14 3.62 -17.50 -11.15
CA ALA A 14 2.98 -17.66 -9.86
C ALA A 14 3.67 -16.85 -8.75
N LEU A 15 4.89 -16.40 -9.00
CA LEU A 15 5.63 -15.60 -8.02
C LEU A 15 5.30 -14.12 -8.07
N LEU A 16 4.46 -13.69 -9.00
CA LEU A 16 4.04 -12.31 -9.03
C LEU A 16 3.31 -11.97 -7.74
N ALA A 17 3.52 -10.74 -7.29
CA ALA A 17 2.98 -10.31 -6.01
C ALA A 17 1.45 -10.38 -6.01
N ASP A 18 0.90 -10.93 -4.94
CA ASP A 18 -0.52 -10.84 -4.64
C ASP A 18 -0.63 -10.19 -3.28
N VAL A 19 -1.14 -8.97 -3.28
CA VAL A 19 -1.18 -8.18 -2.05
C VAL A 19 -2.51 -8.29 -1.32
N THR A 20 -3.36 -9.21 -1.74
CA THR A 20 -4.62 -9.42 -1.05
C THR A 20 -4.38 -9.82 0.39
N GLY A 21 -5.04 -9.14 1.32
CA GLY A 21 -4.95 -9.45 2.73
C GLY A 21 -4.87 -8.20 3.58
N LYS A 22 -4.56 -8.40 4.84
CA LYS A 22 -4.42 -7.31 5.81
C LYS A 22 -2.97 -7.00 6.05
N TRP A 23 -2.70 -5.71 6.15
CA TRP A 23 -1.35 -5.20 6.34
C TRP A 23 -1.35 -4.23 7.50
N SER A 24 -0.29 -4.23 8.28
CA SER A 24 -0.16 -3.29 9.38
C SER A 24 1.30 -2.88 9.55
N GLY A 25 1.50 -1.73 10.16
CA GLY A 25 2.83 -1.23 10.37
C GLY A 25 2.81 0.19 10.88
N THR A 26 3.71 1.01 10.34
CA THR A 26 3.92 2.36 10.84
C THR A 26 3.82 3.39 9.72
N PHE A 27 3.42 4.57 10.15
CA PHE A 27 3.27 5.75 9.32
C PHE A 27 4.06 6.84 10.04
N THR A 28 5.11 7.34 9.41
CA THR A 28 5.99 8.32 10.03
C THR A 28 5.92 9.63 9.26
N HIS A 29 5.60 10.71 9.95
CA HIS A 29 5.48 12.03 9.35
C HIS A 29 6.12 13.06 10.25
N ASP A 30 6.45 14.21 9.66
CA ASP A 30 7.00 15.33 10.40
C ASP A 30 5.89 16.30 10.75
N GLU A 31 5.88 16.73 12.00
CA GLU A 31 4.92 17.71 12.48
C GLU A 31 5.67 18.71 13.34
N ASP A 32 5.66 19.97 12.94
CA ASP A 32 6.33 21.05 13.65
C ASP A 32 7.82 20.78 13.88
N GLY A 33 8.46 20.19 12.88
CA GLY A 33 9.88 19.89 12.97
C GLY A 33 10.23 18.64 13.74
N GLN A 34 9.23 17.90 14.18
CA GLN A 34 9.42 16.66 14.89
C GLN A 34 8.86 15.49 14.12
N SER A 35 9.57 14.39 14.15
CA SER A 35 9.13 13.16 13.49
C SER A 35 8.20 12.40 14.43
N LYS A 36 7.01 12.06 13.95
CA LYS A 36 6.02 11.30 14.70
C LYS A 36 5.72 10.01 13.97
N THR A 37 5.62 8.94 14.73
CA THR A 37 5.30 7.62 14.19
C THR A 37 3.97 7.15 14.75
N GLU A 38 3.08 6.77 13.85
CA GLU A 38 1.76 6.27 14.22
C GLU A 38 1.53 4.92 13.56
N THR A 39 0.51 4.22 14.00
CA THR A 39 0.14 2.96 13.39
C THR A 39 -0.54 3.19 12.04
N ALA A 40 -0.42 2.19 11.17
CA ALA A 40 -1.08 2.21 9.87
C ALA A 40 -1.62 0.81 9.58
N TYR A 41 -2.81 0.75 9.02
CA TYR A 41 -3.47 -0.51 8.69
C TYR A 41 -4.08 -0.41 7.31
N ALA A 42 -4.02 -1.50 6.57
CA ALA A 42 -4.65 -1.56 5.26
C ALA A 42 -5.26 -2.94 5.05
N SER A 43 -6.38 -2.97 4.36
CA SER A 43 -7.01 -4.20 3.93
C SER A 43 -7.13 -4.11 2.42
N LEU A 44 -6.40 -4.95 1.71
CA LEU A 44 -6.26 -4.86 0.27
C LEU A 44 -6.81 -6.08 -0.43
N LYS A 45 -7.36 -5.86 -1.61
CA LYS A 45 -7.78 -6.93 -2.50
C LYS A 45 -7.26 -6.63 -3.88
N GLN A 46 -6.56 -7.60 -4.45
CA GLN A 46 -6.02 -7.47 -5.79
C GLN A 46 -6.83 -8.30 -6.78
N SER A 47 -7.19 -7.68 -7.89
CA SER A 47 -7.86 -8.36 -8.98
C SER A 47 -7.15 -7.93 -10.26
N GLY A 48 -6.30 -8.83 -10.80
CA GLY A 48 -5.46 -8.45 -11.92
C GLY A 48 -4.47 -7.37 -11.50
N ASN A 49 -4.56 -6.22 -12.15
CA ASN A 49 -3.72 -5.07 -11.82
C ASN A 49 -4.43 -4.04 -10.94
N ASP A 50 -5.65 -4.33 -10.55
CA ASP A 50 -6.45 -3.40 -9.73
C ASP A 50 -6.36 -3.74 -8.26
N ILE A 51 -6.23 -2.72 -7.43
CA ILE A 51 -6.21 -2.84 -5.99
C ILE A 51 -7.40 -2.10 -5.42
N THR A 52 -8.16 -2.77 -4.57
CA THR A 52 -9.29 -2.16 -3.86
C THR A 52 -9.14 -2.41 -2.37
N GLY A 53 -9.95 -1.74 -1.59
CA GLY A 53 -9.96 -1.94 -0.15
C GLY A 53 -9.95 -0.64 0.62
N THR A 54 -9.31 -0.67 1.79
CA THR A 54 -9.29 0.47 2.71
C THR A 54 -7.91 0.61 3.34
N ALA A 55 -7.64 1.80 3.86
CA ALA A 55 -6.41 2.09 4.60
C ALA A 55 -6.69 3.18 5.62
N GLY A 56 -5.97 3.14 6.73
CA GLY A 56 -6.17 4.15 7.77
C GLY A 56 -5.27 3.94 8.98
N PRO A 57 -5.41 4.80 9.98
CA PRO A 57 -4.54 4.76 11.16
C PRO A 57 -4.88 3.64 12.14
N SER A 58 -6.05 3.05 12.05
CA SER A 58 -6.43 1.94 12.93
C SER A 58 -7.42 1.03 12.21
N ALA A 59 -7.63 -0.15 12.78
CA ALA A 59 -8.58 -1.10 12.20
C ALA A 59 -10.01 -0.55 12.20
N ASP A 60 -10.33 0.33 13.14
CA ASP A 60 -11.66 0.92 13.26
C ASP A 60 -11.81 2.21 12.45
N GLN A 61 -10.72 2.78 12.01
CA GLN A 61 -10.75 4.03 11.25
C GLN A 61 -10.09 3.80 9.91
N GLN A 62 -10.90 3.38 8.96
CA GLN A 62 -10.43 3.03 7.61
C GLN A 62 -11.12 3.90 6.57
N PHE A 63 -10.35 4.32 5.58
CA PHE A 63 -10.83 5.15 4.49
C PHE A 63 -10.79 4.36 3.18
N PRO A 64 -11.75 4.55 2.31
CA PRO A 64 -11.80 3.78 1.06
C PRO A 64 -10.67 4.14 0.11
N ILE A 65 -10.18 3.13 -0.58
CA ILE A 65 -9.25 3.32 -1.68
C ILE A 65 -10.10 3.63 -2.92
N LYS A 66 -9.94 4.85 -3.42
CA LYS A 66 -10.71 5.31 -4.55
C LYS A 66 -10.19 4.73 -5.85
N LYS A 67 -8.90 4.63 -5.97
CA LYS A 67 -8.22 4.00 -7.10
C LYS A 67 -6.98 3.30 -6.60
N GLY A 68 -6.72 2.13 -7.13
CA GLY A 68 -5.50 1.41 -6.80
C GLY A 68 -5.04 0.55 -7.95
N SER A 69 -3.75 0.49 -8.15
CA SER A 69 -3.17 -0.35 -9.19
C SER A 69 -1.81 -0.86 -8.75
N ILE A 70 -1.41 -1.96 -9.38
CA ILE A 70 -0.08 -2.54 -9.16
C ILE A 70 0.56 -2.82 -10.52
N ALA A 71 1.82 -2.44 -10.66
CA ALA A 71 2.61 -2.70 -11.84
C ALA A 71 3.94 -3.29 -11.37
N GLY A 72 4.14 -4.58 -11.61
CA GLY A 72 5.29 -5.29 -11.04
C GLY A 72 5.20 -5.29 -9.53
N SER A 73 6.16 -4.65 -8.88
CA SER A 73 6.17 -4.54 -7.42
C SER A 73 5.73 -3.17 -6.93
N LYS A 74 5.33 -2.27 -7.83
CA LYS A 74 4.97 -0.91 -7.46
C LYS A 74 3.47 -0.76 -7.38
N ILE A 75 3.00 -0.29 -6.23
CA ILE A 75 1.58 -0.07 -5.97
C ILE A 75 1.33 1.43 -5.87
N THR A 76 0.25 1.88 -6.50
CA THR A 76 -0.20 3.26 -6.43
C THR A 76 -1.65 3.26 -5.98
N LEU A 77 -1.93 4.00 -4.90
CA LEU A 77 -3.27 4.08 -4.34
C LEU A 77 -3.70 5.52 -4.19
N GLU A 78 -4.99 5.78 -4.38
CA GLU A 78 -5.63 7.03 -3.98
C GLU A 78 -6.60 6.72 -2.86
N VAL A 79 -6.39 7.30 -1.71
CA VAL A 79 -7.22 7.07 -0.53
C VAL A 79 -8.03 8.33 -0.25
N GLN A 80 -9.34 8.17 -0.16
CA GLN A 80 -10.25 9.28 0.09
C GLN A 80 -10.48 9.40 1.58
N ALA A 81 -9.81 10.35 2.21
CA ALA A 81 -10.00 10.66 3.63
C ALA A 81 -10.91 11.87 3.79
N ASP A 82 -11.22 12.20 5.05
CA ASP A 82 -12.13 13.31 5.34
C ASP A 82 -11.61 14.64 4.84
N GLU A 83 -10.30 14.82 4.85
CA GLU A 83 -9.68 16.09 4.50
C GLU A 83 -9.26 16.17 3.03
N GLY A 84 -9.39 15.08 2.29
CA GLY A 84 -9.01 15.09 0.89
C GLY A 84 -8.50 13.74 0.43
N VAL A 85 -7.81 13.76 -0.71
CA VAL A 85 -7.29 12.54 -1.32
C VAL A 85 -5.80 12.44 -1.06
N PHE A 86 -5.37 11.30 -0.55
CA PHE A 86 -3.96 11.00 -0.35
C PHE A 86 -3.48 10.02 -1.41
N GLN A 87 -2.30 10.26 -1.94
CA GLN A 87 -1.65 9.34 -2.85
C GLN A 87 -0.64 8.51 -2.08
N VAL A 88 -0.72 7.20 -2.26
CA VAL A 88 0.16 6.26 -1.59
C VAL A 88 0.94 5.51 -2.65
N ILE A 89 2.25 5.52 -2.54
CA ILE A 89 3.13 4.81 -3.46
C ILE A 89 3.94 3.83 -2.64
N LEU A 90 3.79 2.54 -2.97
CA LEU A 90 4.43 1.47 -2.20
C LEU A 90 5.21 0.55 -3.13
N THR A 91 6.27 -0.02 -2.59
CA THR A 91 6.98 -1.11 -3.25
C THR A 91 6.81 -2.36 -2.39
N VAL A 92 6.29 -3.42 -2.97
CA VAL A 92 6.06 -4.67 -2.26
C VAL A 92 7.24 -5.60 -2.45
N ASP A 93 7.65 -6.24 -1.35
CA ASP A 93 8.72 -7.23 -1.35
C ASP A 93 8.29 -8.34 -0.41
N GLY A 94 7.71 -9.40 -0.98
CA GLY A 94 7.17 -10.50 -0.20
C GLY A 94 6.05 -10.04 0.70
N ASP A 95 6.25 -10.14 2.00
CA ASP A 95 5.25 -9.78 3.00
C ASP A 95 5.45 -8.40 3.59
N ARG A 96 6.21 -7.57 2.90
CA ARG A 96 6.52 -6.22 3.35
C ARG A 96 6.28 -5.21 2.24
N MET A 97 5.82 -4.04 2.61
CA MET A 97 5.70 -2.91 1.70
C MET A 97 6.32 -1.68 2.31
N LEU A 98 7.07 -0.96 1.51
CA LEU A 98 7.68 0.31 1.91
C LEU A 98 7.29 1.37 0.91
N GLY A 99 7.02 2.57 1.41
CA GLY A 99 6.67 3.64 0.50
C GLY A 99 6.37 4.94 1.19
N GLU A 100 5.59 5.77 0.49
CA GLU A 100 5.32 7.13 0.92
C GLU A 100 3.86 7.49 0.71
N VAL A 101 3.39 8.40 1.54
CA VAL A 101 2.06 9.00 1.40
C VAL A 101 2.26 10.47 1.05
N HIS A 102 1.59 10.93 0.01
CA HIS A 102 1.59 12.32 -0.41
C HIS A 102 0.18 12.85 -0.32
N GLY A 103 0.01 14.01 0.31
CA GLY A 103 -1.31 14.61 0.44
C GLY A 103 -1.22 16.09 0.70
N GLN A 104 -2.38 16.69 0.90
CA GLN A 104 -2.50 18.09 1.28
C GLN A 104 -3.56 18.19 2.35
N ASP A 105 -3.33 19.09 3.31
CA ASP A 105 -4.36 19.37 4.29
C ASP A 105 -5.37 20.37 3.70
N GLY A 106 -6.38 20.75 4.49
CA GLY A 106 -7.42 21.68 4.03
C GLY A 106 -6.92 23.08 3.75
N GLN A 107 -5.68 23.39 4.12
CA GLN A 107 -5.08 24.70 3.89
C GLN A 107 -4.07 24.69 2.76
N GLY A 108 -3.92 23.55 2.08
CA GLY A 108 -2.99 23.43 0.97
C GLY A 108 -1.57 23.05 1.36
N ASN A 109 -1.33 22.81 2.63
CA ASN A 109 -0.01 22.36 3.07
C ASN A 109 0.23 20.92 2.64
N LYS A 110 1.40 20.66 2.08
CA LYS A 110 1.71 19.32 1.62
C LYS A 110 2.09 18.42 2.79
N LEU A 111 1.59 17.20 2.74
CA LEU A 111 1.92 16.18 3.69
C LEU A 111 2.76 15.12 3.00
N LEU A 112 3.89 14.77 3.61
CA LEU A 112 4.73 13.68 3.15
C LEU A 112 5.00 12.76 4.32
N ALA A 113 4.67 11.50 4.17
CA ALA A 113 4.88 10.52 5.22
C ALA A 113 5.46 9.26 4.64
N LYS A 114 6.11 8.48 5.48
CA LYS A 114 6.68 7.19 5.10
C LYS A 114 5.84 6.06 5.67
N LEU A 115 5.68 5.02 4.88
CA LEU A 115 4.94 3.83 5.28
C LEU A 115 5.85 2.62 5.29
N ASP A 116 5.68 1.79 6.31
CA ASP A 116 6.36 0.50 6.43
C ASP A 116 5.30 -0.49 6.91
N LEU A 117 4.85 -1.34 6.00
CA LEU A 117 3.76 -2.26 6.30
C LEU A 117 4.23 -3.70 6.17
N LYS A 118 3.67 -4.55 7.00
CA LYS A 118 3.90 -5.99 6.96
C LYS A 118 2.56 -6.70 6.84
N ARG A 119 2.56 -7.82 6.14
CA ARG A 119 1.36 -8.65 6.01
C ARG A 119 1.03 -9.26 7.36
N GLU A 120 -0.22 -9.13 7.77
CA GLU A 120 -0.72 -9.79 8.97
C GLU A 120 -0.97 -11.27 8.67
N LYS A 121 -0.71 -12.08 9.65
CA LYS A 121 -0.90 -13.52 9.51
C LYS A 121 -2.18 -13.99 10.13
#